data_ba8c907f918eab9ba5d5322fbe03597b
#
_entry.id   ba8c907f918eab9ba5d5322fbe03597b
#
_cell.length_a   1.000
_cell.length_b   1.000
_cell.length_c   1.000
_cell.angle_alpha   90.00
_cell.angle_beta   90.00
_cell.angle_gamma   90.00
#
_symmetry.space_group_name_H-M   'P 1'
#
loop_
_entity.id
_entity.type
_entity.pdbx_description
1 polymer ?
#
loop_
_entity_poly.entity_id
_entity_poly.type
_entity_poly.pdbx_seq_one_letter_code
_entity_poly.pdbx_strand_id
1 'polypeptide(L)'
;HQQKVTEMAKAAANDLIIGQDSDEHTVETPFGEMTVWIKPLSWIARQNALTRFVSLSPDDEGNMTPKIDFGGYWKFVLTACVEKTEPSLTRTELLNIRPEVGLALQAILPSFEDLMAGMAGGTGPLE
;
A
#
# COMPACT_ATOMS: atom_id res chain seq x y z
N HIS A 1 -15.27 20.49 27.01
CA HIS A 1 -15.23 19.44 27.63
C HIS A 1 -15.72 18.22 26.92
N GLN A 2 -16.01 17.17 27.55
CA GLN A 2 -16.25 15.99 26.84
C GLN A 2 -17.44 16.02 25.99
N GLN A 3 -18.25 16.97 26.16
CA GLN A 3 -19.33 17.08 25.28
C GLN A 3 -18.93 17.14 23.88
N LYS A 4 -17.77 17.69 23.57
CA LYS A 4 -17.35 17.79 22.21
C LYS A 4 -17.28 16.46 21.58
N VAL A 5 -16.80 15.48 22.31
CA VAL A 5 -16.67 14.16 21.77
C VAL A 5 -18.02 13.59 21.42
N THR A 6 -18.96 13.76 22.33
CA THR A 6 -20.26 13.19 22.09
C THR A 6 -21.03 13.94 21.02
N GLU A 7 -20.61 15.17 20.79
CA GLU A 7 -21.31 15.95 19.77
C GLU A 7 -20.72 15.83 18.42
N MET A 8 -19.73 14.96 18.23
CA MET A 8 -19.17 14.77 16.92
C MET A 8 -20.26 14.30 15.97
N ALA A 9 -20.37 14.94 14.84
CA ALA A 9 -21.38 14.57 13.87
C ALA A 9 -21.12 13.18 13.35
N LYS A 10 -22.17 12.51 12.91
CA LYS A 10 -22.01 11.23 12.28
C LYS A 10 -21.27 11.39 10.99
N ALA A 11 -20.41 10.42 10.68
CA ALA A 11 -19.66 10.43 9.45
C ALA A 11 -20.59 10.17 8.27
N ALA A 12 -20.29 10.76 7.13
CA ALA A 12 -21.01 10.46 5.92
C ALA A 12 -20.47 9.14 5.35
N ALA A 13 -21.33 8.41 4.68
CA ALA A 13 -20.91 7.12 4.11
C ALA A 13 -19.73 7.27 3.16
N ASN A 14 -19.72 8.33 2.38
CA ASN A 14 -18.64 8.56 1.42
C ASN A 14 -17.29 8.76 2.08
N ASP A 15 -17.29 9.24 3.33
CA ASP A 15 -16.04 9.44 4.06
C ASP A 15 -15.53 8.16 4.67
N LEU A 16 -16.37 7.15 4.75
CA LEU A 16 -16.00 5.88 5.39
C LEU A 16 -15.52 4.83 4.40
N ILE A 17 -15.73 5.06 3.12
CA ILE A 17 -15.29 4.11 2.11
C ILE A 17 -14.26 4.77 1.23
N ILE A 18 -13.41 3.93 0.62
CA ILE A 18 -12.41 4.43 -0.28
C ILE A 18 -13.06 4.85 -1.57
N GLY A 19 -12.66 6.01 -2.09
CA GLY A 19 -13.19 6.49 -3.35
C GLY A 19 -12.60 5.75 -4.53
N GLN A 20 -13.17 5.98 -5.69
CA GLN A 20 -12.70 5.37 -6.92
C GLN A 20 -11.63 6.21 -7.60
N ASP A 21 -11.41 7.42 -7.13
CA ASP A 21 -10.49 8.33 -7.76
C ASP A 21 -9.06 8.01 -7.39
N SER A 22 -8.16 8.24 -8.33
CA SER A 22 -6.74 8.08 -8.07
C SER A 22 -6.11 9.44 -7.85
N ASP A 23 -5.01 9.46 -7.09
CA ASP A 23 -4.26 10.67 -6.83
C ASP A 23 -3.10 10.76 -7.80
N GLU A 24 -2.88 11.96 -8.30
CA GLU A 24 -1.81 12.20 -9.26
C GLU A 24 -0.53 12.56 -8.51
N HIS A 25 0.57 11.90 -8.87
CA HIS A 25 1.88 12.15 -8.28
C HIS A 25 2.90 12.35 -9.38
N THR A 26 3.75 13.34 -9.22
CA THR A 26 4.89 13.53 -10.11
C THR A 26 6.12 12.97 -9.41
N VAL A 27 6.80 12.07 -10.08
CA VAL A 27 7.93 11.35 -9.51
C VAL A 27 9.17 11.67 -10.34
N GLU A 28 10.25 11.99 -9.67
CA GLU A 28 11.52 12.25 -10.36
C GLU A 28 12.33 10.97 -10.40
N THR A 29 12.81 10.62 -11.58
CA THR A 29 13.67 9.48 -11.75
C THR A 29 14.98 9.95 -12.37
N PRO A 30 16.03 9.15 -12.36
CA PRO A 30 17.28 9.56 -13.02
C PRO A 30 17.11 9.78 -14.54
N PHE A 31 15.98 9.34 -15.10
CA PHE A 31 15.73 9.46 -16.52
C PHE A 31 14.73 10.56 -16.86
N GLY A 32 14.27 11.29 -15.85
CA GLY A 32 13.31 12.36 -16.03
C GLY A 32 12.09 12.16 -15.15
N GLU A 33 11.15 13.07 -15.29
CA GLU A 33 9.92 13.03 -14.48
C GLU A 33 8.91 12.09 -15.10
N MET A 34 8.16 11.43 -14.25
CA MET A 34 6.99 10.68 -14.70
C MET A 34 5.82 11.03 -13.80
N THR A 35 4.62 10.90 -14.33
CA THR A 35 3.41 11.13 -13.55
C THR A 35 2.72 9.79 -13.35
N VAL A 36 2.25 9.55 -12.15
CA VAL A 36 1.63 8.29 -11.78
C VAL A 36 0.34 8.57 -11.03
N TRP A 37 -0.71 7.88 -11.41
CA TRP A 37 -2.00 8.01 -10.73
C TRP A 37 -2.19 6.78 -9.85
N ILE A 38 -2.31 7.01 -8.54
CA ILE A 38 -2.30 5.95 -7.53
C ILE A 38 -3.67 5.84 -6.89
N LYS A 39 -4.22 4.66 -6.87
CA LYS A 39 -5.46 4.38 -6.16
C LYS A 39 -5.11 3.79 -4.79
N PRO A 40 -5.81 4.20 -3.74
CA PRO A 40 -5.52 3.64 -2.42
C PRO A 40 -6.07 2.22 -2.29
N LEU A 41 -5.52 1.47 -1.36
CA LEU A 41 -6.01 0.14 -1.05
C LEU A 41 -7.05 0.23 0.06
N SER A 42 -8.15 -0.48 -0.09
CA SER A 42 -9.13 -0.56 0.98
C SER A 42 -8.57 -1.37 2.15
N TRP A 43 -9.22 -1.28 3.30
CA TRP A 43 -8.78 -2.02 4.47
C TRP A 43 -8.77 -3.53 4.19
N ILE A 44 -9.82 -4.03 3.53
CA ILE A 44 -9.89 -5.45 3.19
C ILE A 44 -8.77 -5.83 2.21
N ALA A 45 -8.49 -4.98 1.24
CA ALA A 45 -7.41 -5.28 0.30
C ALA A 45 -6.07 -5.37 1.02
N ARG A 46 -5.85 -4.52 2.03
CA ARG A 46 -4.63 -4.57 2.84
C ARG A 46 -4.56 -5.86 3.65
N GLN A 47 -5.68 -6.27 4.25
CA GLN A 47 -5.70 -7.51 5.01
C GLN A 47 -5.43 -8.71 4.12
N ASN A 48 -6.02 -8.72 2.94
CA ASN A 48 -5.81 -9.81 1.98
C ASN A 48 -4.35 -9.86 1.52
N ALA A 49 -3.73 -8.70 1.35
CA ALA A 49 -2.32 -8.66 0.95
C ALA A 49 -1.44 -9.25 2.05
N LEU A 50 -1.71 -8.90 3.29
CA LEU A 50 -0.95 -9.45 4.41
C LEU A 50 -1.05 -10.97 4.45
N THR A 51 -2.26 -11.48 4.31
CA THR A 51 -2.48 -12.91 4.32
C THR A 51 -1.79 -13.59 3.15
N ARG A 52 -1.82 -12.95 2.00
CA ARG A 52 -1.34 -13.54 0.77
C ARG A 52 0.18 -13.59 0.71
N PHE A 53 0.85 -12.56 1.24
CA PHE A 53 2.29 -12.42 1.06
C PHE A 53 3.10 -12.70 2.31
N VAL A 54 2.45 -13.09 3.40
CA VAL A 54 3.15 -13.47 4.62
C VAL A 54 2.81 -14.93 4.91
N SER A 55 3.82 -15.73 5.17
CA SER A 55 3.62 -17.10 5.58
C SER A 55 4.49 -17.38 6.78
N LEU A 56 4.18 -18.43 7.51
CA LEU A 56 5.00 -18.86 8.63
C LEU A 56 5.75 -20.10 8.23
N SER A 57 7.02 -20.14 8.56
CA SER A 57 7.85 -21.30 8.29
C SER A 57 8.65 -21.65 9.52
N PRO A 58 8.89 -22.94 9.78
CA PRO A 58 9.72 -23.31 10.91
C PRO A 58 11.18 -23.00 10.61
N ASP A 59 11.90 -22.50 11.62
CA ASP A 59 13.32 -22.31 11.51
C ASP A 59 14.02 -23.61 11.92
N ASP A 60 15.35 -23.55 12.04
CA ASP A 60 16.13 -24.73 12.38
C ASP A 60 15.81 -25.28 13.75
N GLU A 61 15.27 -24.44 14.62
CA GLU A 61 14.93 -24.83 15.97
C GLU A 61 13.46 -25.17 16.14
N GLY A 62 12.72 -25.17 15.05
CA GLY A 62 11.30 -25.48 15.09
C GLY A 62 10.40 -24.32 15.42
N ASN A 63 10.95 -23.14 15.63
CA ASN A 63 10.13 -21.95 15.89
C ASN A 63 9.56 -21.43 14.58
N MET A 64 8.32 -20.98 14.63
CA MET A 64 7.70 -20.45 13.43
C MET A 64 8.13 -19.00 13.23
N THR A 65 8.66 -18.71 12.05
CA THR A 65 9.08 -17.36 11.73
C THR A 65 8.33 -16.86 10.51
N PRO A 66 8.04 -15.57 10.43
CA PRO A 66 7.34 -15.04 9.27
C PRO A 66 8.25 -14.95 8.06
N LYS A 67 7.69 -15.26 6.91
CA LYS A 67 8.38 -15.16 5.65
C LYS A 67 7.55 -14.25 4.76
N ILE A 68 8.18 -13.25 4.19
CA ILE A 68 7.48 -12.25 3.42
C ILE A 68 7.89 -12.37 1.95
N ASP A 69 6.90 -12.48 1.08
CA ASP A 69 7.14 -12.50 -0.35
C ASP A 69 7.11 -11.06 -0.86
N PHE A 70 8.23 -10.37 -0.76
CA PHE A 70 8.31 -8.99 -1.18
C PHE A 70 8.08 -8.82 -2.68
N GLY A 71 8.60 -9.73 -3.48
CA GLY A 71 8.40 -9.64 -4.91
C GLY A 71 6.93 -9.73 -5.28
N GLY A 72 6.23 -10.68 -4.68
CA GLY A 72 4.80 -10.82 -4.91
C GLY A 72 4.03 -9.61 -4.45
N TYR A 73 4.42 -9.06 -3.29
CA TYR A 73 3.75 -7.89 -2.76
C TYR A 73 3.89 -6.68 -3.71
N TRP A 74 5.10 -6.38 -4.17
CA TRP A 74 5.30 -5.23 -5.03
C TRP A 74 4.64 -5.41 -6.39
N LYS A 75 4.62 -6.65 -6.90
CA LYS A 75 3.89 -6.94 -8.13
C LYS A 75 2.40 -6.64 -7.94
N PHE A 76 1.85 -7.07 -6.81
CA PHE A 76 0.45 -6.80 -6.48
C PHE A 76 0.19 -5.30 -6.39
N VAL A 77 1.03 -4.56 -5.66
CA VAL A 77 0.83 -3.13 -5.46
C VAL A 77 0.90 -2.39 -6.78
N LEU A 78 1.88 -2.72 -7.61
CA LEU A 78 2.00 -2.05 -8.90
C LEU A 78 0.78 -2.28 -9.77
N THR A 79 0.23 -3.47 -9.76
CA THR A 79 -0.91 -3.76 -10.61
C THR A 79 -2.23 -3.27 -10.01
N ALA A 80 -2.35 -3.24 -8.70
CA ALA A 80 -3.60 -2.85 -8.03
C ALA A 80 -3.69 -1.35 -7.79
N CYS A 81 -2.57 -0.69 -7.51
CA CYS A 81 -2.59 0.71 -7.11
C CYS A 81 -2.28 1.67 -8.23
N VAL A 82 -1.43 1.30 -9.18
CA VAL A 82 -1.07 2.20 -10.26
C VAL A 82 -2.15 2.12 -11.33
N GLU A 83 -2.93 3.17 -11.46
CA GLU A 83 -4.02 3.19 -12.41
C GLU A 83 -3.51 3.53 -13.80
N LYS A 84 -2.66 4.52 -13.91
CA LYS A 84 -2.04 4.88 -15.18
C LYS A 84 -0.77 5.67 -14.94
N THR A 85 0.02 5.81 -15.96
CA THR A 85 1.27 6.55 -15.89
C THR A 85 1.43 7.43 -17.13
N GLU A 86 2.29 8.43 -16.99
CA GLU A 86 2.74 9.23 -18.12
C GLU A 86 4.24 9.41 -17.99
N PRO A 87 5.04 8.92 -18.93
CA PRO A 87 4.64 8.23 -20.19
C PRO A 87 3.84 6.97 -19.90
N SER A 88 2.95 6.62 -20.81
CA SER A 88 2.06 5.50 -20.64
C SER A 88 2.83 4.19 -20.65
N LEU A 89 2.62 3.37 -19.63
CA LEU A 89 3.23 2.06 -19.53
C LEU A 89 2.14 1.00 -19.44
N THR A 90 2.34 -0.09 -20.18
CA THR A 90 1.44 -1.22 -20.04
C THR A 90 1.73 -1.93 -18.72
N ARG A 91 0.85 -2.84 -18.34
CA ARG A 91 1.07 -3.62 -17.13
C ARG A 91 2.39 -4.40 -17.19
N THR A 92 2.67 -5.01 -18.34
CA THR A 92 3.91 -5.75 -18.52
C THR A 92 5.13 -4.83 -18.39
N GLU A 93 5.04 -3.65 -18.97
CA GLU A 93 6.14 -2.70 -18.90
C GLU A 93 6.33 -2.22 -17.47
N LEU A 94 5.24 -1.98 -16.76
CA LEU A 94 5.30 -1.54 -15.38
C LEU A 94 6.00 -2.57 -14.51
N LEU A 95 5.79 -3.85 -14.78
CA LEU A 95 6.43 -4.91 -14.02
C LEU A 95 7.88 -5.12 -14.40
N ASN A 96 8.34 -4.41 -15.43
CA ASN A 96 9.73 -4.48 -15.89
C ASN A 96 10.45 -3.16 -15.77
N ILE A 97 10.01 -2.28 -14.88
CA ILE A 97 10.66 -0.99 -14.69
C ILE A 97 12.04 -1.19 -14.10
N ARG A 98 12.89 -0.21 -14.32
CA ARG A 98 14.25 -0.26 -13.81
C ARG A 98 14.24 -0.11 -12.27
N PRO A 99 15.22 -0.66 -11.60
CA PRO A 99 15.28 -0.54 -10.14
C PRO A 99 15.23 0.90 -9.65
N GLU A 100 15.87 1.82 -10.38
CA GLU A 100 15.88 3.22 -9.98
C GLU A 100 14.49 3.82 -10.02
N VAL A 101 13.69 3.41 -11.01
CA VAL A 101 12.32 3.89 -11.13
C VAL A 101 11.46 3.25 -10.04
N GLY A 102 11.69 1.98 -9.78
CA GLY A 102 10.98 1.28 -8.72
C GLY A 102 11.21 1.91 -7.35
N LEU A 103 12.45 2.32 -7.08
CA LEU A 103 12.75 2.98 -5.81
C LEU A 103 12.00 4.30 -5.69
N ALA A 104 11.89 5.04 -6.79
CA ALA A 104 11.16 6.30 -6.78
C ALA A 104 9.67 6.06 -6.51
N LEU A 105 9.11 5.02 -7.11
CA LEU A 105 7.71 4.69 -6.89
C LEU A 105 7.45 4.17 -5.48
N GLN A 106 8.43 3.50 -4.90
CA GLN A 106 8.28 3.01 -3.53
C GLN A 106 7.96 4.12 -2.55
N ALA A 107 8.44 5.32 -2.81
CA ALA A 107 8.22 6.43 -1.90
C ALA A 107 6.76 6.86 -1.85
N ILE A 108 5.99 6.57 -2.88
CA ILE A 108 4.59 7.01 -2.93
C ILE A 108 3.59 5.85 -2.88
N LEU A 109 4.07 4.62 -2.96
CA LEU A 109 3.18 3.46 -2.88
C LEU A 109 3.18 2.91 -1.46
N PRO A 110 2.10 2.24 -1.06
CA PRO A 110 2.06 1.67 0.29
C PRO A 110 3.09 0.55 0.42
N SER A 111 3.97 0.67 1.39
CA SER A 111 4.98 -0.34 1.63
C SER A 111 4.40 -1.45 2.49
N PHE A 112 5.09 -2.58 2.50
CA PHE A 112 4.68 -3.69 3.35
C PHE A 112 4.79 -3.29 4.81
N GLU A 113 5.80 -2.49 5.16
CA GLU A 113 5.94 -1.98 6.52
C GLU A 113 4.77 -1.11 6.93
N ASP A 114 4.24 -0.32 6.00
CA ASP A 114 3.07 0.49 6.29
C ASP A 114 1.87 -0.38 6.64
N LEU A 115 1.70 -1.50 5.94
CA LEU A 115 0.61 -2.41 6.23
C LEU A 115 0.81 -3.08 7.59
N MET A 116 2.04 -3.47 7.88
CA MET A 116 2.34 -4.11 9.16
C MET A 116 2.18 -3.13 10.30
N ALA A 117 2.63 -1.90 10.11
CA ALA A 117 2.51 -0.88 11.12
C ALA A 117 1.04 -0.57 11.42
N GLY A 118 0.22 -0.59 10.39
CA GLY A 118 -1.22 -0.38 10.57
C GLY A 118 -1.83 -1.44 11.46
N MET A 119 -1.39 -2.68 11.31
CA MET A 119 -1.87 -3.74 12.18
C MET A 119 -1.43 -3.52 13.61
N ALA A 120 -0.15 -3.25 13.79
CA ALA A 120 0.37 -3.03 15.13
C ALA A 120 -0.21 -1.78 15.76
N GLY A 121 -0.33 -0.74 14.97
CA GLY A 121 -0.87 0.52 15.46
C GLY A 121 -2.31 0.42 15.86
N GLY A 122 -3.03 -0.50 15.27
CA GLY A 122 -4.43 -0.67 15.61
C GLY A 122 -4.63 -1.14 17.02
N THR A 123 -3.64 -1.76 17.61
CA THR A 123 -3.78 -2.22 18.96
C THR A 123 -3.16 -1.27 19.97
N GLY A 124 -2.07 -0.62 19.57
CA GLY A 124 -1.35 0.22 20.50
C GLY A 124 -2.15 1.36 21.05
N PRO A 125 -2.79 2.14 20.22
CA PRO A 125 -3.46 3.33 20.72
C PRO A 125 -4.70 3.08 21.52
N LEU A 126 -5.11 1.88 21.63
CA LEU A 126 -6.33 1.63 22.35
C LEU A 126 -6.18 1.83 23.84
N GLU A 127 -5.00 1.83 24.34
CA GLU A 127 -4.87 2.07 25.74
C GLU A 127 -4.58 3.49 26.10
#